data_0f6c7514f3aa4ad4951df72ce5e2c432
#
_entry.id   0f6c7514f3aa4ad4951df72ce5e2c432
#
_cell.length_a   1.000
_cell.length_b   1.000
_cell.length_c   1.000
_cell.angle_alpha   90.00
_cell.angle_beta   90.00
_cell.angle_gamma   90.00
#
_symmetry.space_group_name_H-M   'P 1'
#
loop_
_entity.id
_entity.type
_entity.pdbx_description
1 polymer ?
#
loop_
_entity_poly.entity_id
_entity_poly.type
_entity_poly.pdbx_seq_one_letter_code
_entity_poly.pdbx_strand_id
1 'polypeptide(L)'
;MRGGEIGIMVFGNEDPQGDPAINANGGDAPPEGERNMKKRILASALALVLTMSMAACGAGQPAGTDAPATGETAASETVLQTQPEQGYEVETLKLAGGSDWGVPSPYLNVSRGPGQSKMRLVFASLLEKDETGDVAWLAESWKVEGNNYTFTLFPDTKFHDGTPLTTEDIAFTLDYFRQYPPVTNTLGAGDKYLVDSYSIVDERTITITVKEPTADTLSSLGSFVILPKHIWEKVEDPYNFTDAENLVGSGAYRCTQYDGATGSYEFTAFDGWCNGKPAAERILFVPVSDALLAFENGEIDITSMPADLADTYQNNPEIGVVEKKNDFGYKMLINYEKCPDFLNLELRQALYAALDRQSIVDKVFRGAGSVGSAGYVPEGSLFYNDQVVKYDYDPAKAKTAFDGKGLSIKLLISDSAGDISIAEIVKNDLEAAGIAVEVTAFDSSTRDQMVNDGDYEFAIVGNGGWGNNPPTYMRTIFSDKSKNKGGNPHSMGPIGYSNEEITKLAEDQVYEVDFEARKQMFKDLQKLVSEEIPVIVLANQSSYSMFRKDYYDGWMKTYAYQQTEQNRLSFMSR
;
A
#
# COMPACT_ATOMS: atom_id res chain seq x y z
N MET A 1 13.21 35.17 18.70
CA MET A 1 12.88 34.26 19.78
C MET A 1 11.38 33.99 19.72
N ARG A 2 10.99 33.07 18.91
CA ARG A 2 9.72 32.31 18.92
C ARG A 2 10.00 31.09 18.06
N GLY A 3 10.05 29.90 18.70
CA GLY A 3 10.27 28.62 18.04
C GLY A 3 9.01 28.26 17.24
N GLY A 4 9.20 27.94 15.97
CA GLY A 4 8.17 27.32 15.14
C GLY A 4 8.38 25.81 15.21
N GLU A 5 7.43 25.10 15.78
CA GLU A 5 7.39 23.64 15.75
C GLU A 5 6.98 23.20 14.35
N ILE A 6 7.86 22.44 13.69
CA ILE A 6 7.55 21.78 12.42
C ILE A 6 7.00 20.39 12.76
N GLY A 7 5.70 20.20 12.54
CA GLY A 7 5.03 18.92 12.68
C GLY A 7 5.48 17.93 11.58
N ILE A 8 6.05 16.81 11.99
CA ILE A 8 6.37 15.69 11.09
C ILE A 8 5.11 14.85 10.94
N MET A 9 4.54 14.81 9.73
CA MET A 9 3.45 13.89 9.40
C MET A 9 3.98 12.47 9.22
N VAL A 10 3.49 11.54 10.01
CA VAL A 10 3.71 10.10 9.86
C VAL A 10 2.43 9.44 9.35
N PHE A 11 2.58 8.54 8.40
CA PHE A 11 1.51 7.93 7.60
C PHE A 11 0.68 6.92 8.39
N GLY A 12 -0.62 7.09 8.43
CA GLY A 12 -1.58 6.08 8.87
C GLY A 12 -2.39 5.55 7.68
N ASN A 13 -2.52 4.25 7.58
CA ASN A 13 -3.46 3.61 6.68
C ASN A 13 -4.85 3.70 7.27
N GLU A 14 -5.79 4.31 6.58
CA GLU A 14 -7.21 4.29 6.94
C GLU A 14 -8.03 3.50 5.91
N ASP A 15 -9.07 2.86 6.42
CA ASP A 15 -10.09 2.05 5.78
C ASP A 15 -10.82 2.82 4.66
N PRO A 16 -11.13 2.21 3.49
CA PRO A 16 -11.79 2.86 2.36
C PRO A 16 -13.32 2.96 2.46
N GLN A 17 -13.92 3.11 3.65
CA GLN A 17 -15.36 3.37 3.79
C GLN A 17 -15.62 4.53 4.75
N GLY A 18 -15.56 5.77 4.26
CA GLY A 18 -15.95 6.96 5.00
C GLY A 18 -16.72 7.93 4.11
N ASP A 19 -18.02 8.10 4.39
CA ASP A 19 -18.92 9.08 3.79
C ASP A 19 -18.40 10.52 3.96
N PRO A 20 -18.70 11.45 3.01
CA PRO A 20 -18.24 12.82 3.07
C PRO A 20 -18.98 13.62 4.12
N ALA A 21 -18.25 14.23 5.05
CA ALA A 21 -18.78 15.17 6.03
C ALA A 21 -19.31 16.44 5.36
N ILE A 22 -20.61 16.69 5.52
CA ILE A 22 -21.32 17.92 5.15
C ILE A 22 -21.00 18.98 6.20
N ASN A 23 -20.40 20.08 5.77
CA ASN A 23 -20.28 21.31 6.55
C ASN A 23 -21.65 21.98 6.67
N ALA A 24 -22.19 22.07 7.89
CA ALA A 24 -23.37 22.85 8.21
C ALA A 24 -22.97 24.22 8.79
N ASN A 25 -23.26 25.29 8.07
CA ASN A 25 -23.44 26.60 8.65
C ASN A 25 -24.91 27.04 8.45
N GLY A 26 -25.52 27.44 9.55
CA GLY A 26 -26.94 27.67 9.72
C GLY A 26 -27.53 28.88 8.98
N GLY A 27 -28.81 28.84 8.84
CA GLY A 27 -29.67 29.96 8.42
C GLY A 27 -31.08 29.49 8.08
N ASP A 28 -31.97 29.68 9.04
CA ASP A 28 -33.42 29.87 8.99
C ASP A 28 -34.33 29.13 7.99
N ALA A 29 -35.25 28.30 8.53
CA ALA A 29 -36.51 27.88 7.90
C ALA A 29 -37.55 29.04 7.97
N PRO A 30 -38.60 29.14 7.11
CA PRO A 30 -39.80 28.34 7.11
C PRO A 30 -40.50 28.19 5.71
N PRO A 31 -41.78 27.73 5.55
CA PRO A 31 -42.51 26.60 6.08
C PRO A 31 -43.11 25.67 4.96
N GLU A 32 -43.81 24.67 5.43
CA GLU A 32 -44.59 23.63 4.67
C GLU A 32 -45.55 24.17 3.62
N GLY A 33 -45.71 23.40 2.56
CA GLY A 33 -46.77 23.55 1.56
C GLY A 33 -46.83 22.43 0.54
N GLU A 34 -47.61 21.37 0.86
CA GLU A 34 -48.48 20.58 0.01
C GLU A 34 -48.03 19.96 -1.34
N ARG A 35 -47.91 18.64 -1.30
CA ARG A 35 -48.71 17.59 -2.00
C ARG A 35 -48.88 17.64 -3.52
N ASN A 36 -48.49 16.51 -4.05
CA ASN A 36 -49.27 15.66 -4.97
C ASN A 36 -49.14 15.79 -6.50
N MET A 37 -48.83 14.63 -7.00
CA MET A 37 -49.49 13.97 -8.18
C MET A 37 -48.76 14.15 -9.53
N LYS A 38 -48.27 13.18 -10.16
CA LYS A 38 -48.91 12.06 -10.87
C LYS A 38 -47.88 11.29 -11.71
N LYS A 39 -47.98 9.99 -11.57
CA LYS A 39 -47.47 9.01 -12.56
C LYS A 39 -48.06 9.31 -13.94
N ARG A 40 -47.25 9.20 -14.97
CA ARG A 40 -47.73 8.77 -16.28
C ARG A 40 -46.66 7.96 -17.00
N ILE A 41 -47.00 6.71 -17.18
CA ILE A 41 -46.53 5.72 -18.12
C ILE A 41 -46.89 6.19 -19.53
N LEU A 42 -45.98 6.08 -20.47
CA LEU A 42 -46.36 5.74 -21.86
C LEU A 42 -45.23 4.95 -22.52
N ALA A 43 -45.55 3.72 -22.80
CA ALA A 43 -44.89 2.84 -23.74
C ALA A 43 -45.46 3.10 -25.16
N SER A 44 -44.65 2.91 -26.18
CA SER A 44 -45.00 2.52 -27.58
C SER A 44 -43.71 2.64 -28.41
N ALA A 45 -43.17 1.62 -28.91
CA ALA A 45 -43.48 0.62 -29.93
C ALA A 45 -42.70 0.91 -31.21
N LEU A 46 -41.81 0.01 -31.53
CA LEU A 46 -41.71 -0.82 -32.74
C LEU A 46 -41.67 -0.13 -34.11
N ALA A 47 -40.60 -0.31 -34.84
CA ALA A 47 -40.69 -0.68 -36.27
C ALA A 47 -39.39 -1.33 -36.75
N LEU A 48 -39.50 -2.55 -37.11
CA LEU A 48 -38.67 -3.47 -37.87
C LEU A 48 -38.54 -3.00 -39.31
N VAL A 49 -37.36 -3.04 -39.92
CA VAL A 49 -37.21 -3.35 -41.35
C VAL A 49 -36.00 -4.24 -41.57
N LEU A 50 -36.32 -5.50 -41.87
CA LEU A 50 -35.45 -6.48 -42.51
C LEU A 50 -35.39 -6.14 -44.01
N THR A 51 -34.23 -6.23 -44.64
CA THR A 51 -34.12 -6.69 -46.04
C THR A 51 -32.89 -7.56 -46.21
N MET A 52 -33.18 -8.81 -46.51
CA MET A 52 -32.27 -9.81 -47.07
C MET A 52 -31.92 -9.46 -48.52
N SER A 53 -30.70 -9.82 -48.90
CA SER A 53 -30.48 -10.31 -50.28
C SER A 53 -29.34 -11.32 -50.28
N MET A 54 -29.69 -12.54 -50.59
CA MET A 54 -28.80 -13.65 -50.99
C MET A 54 -28.53 -13.59 -52.47
N ALA A 55 -27.40 -14.10 -52.88
CA ALA A 55 -27.13 -14.99 -54.01
C ALA A 55 -25.64 -14.98 -54.33
N ALA A 56 -24.92 -15.97 -54.57
CA ALA A 56 -24.92 -17.37 -54.79
C ALA A 56 -23.66 -17.72 -55.62
N CYS A 57 -22.97 -18.75 -55.21
CA CYS A 57 -22.23 -19.78 -55.94
C CYS A 57 -21.41 -19.49 -57.20
N GLY A 58 -20.19 -20.06 -57.20
CA GLY A 58 -19.49 -20.43 -58.42
C GLY A 58 -18.11 -21.06 -58.16
N ALA A 59 -18.07 -22.37 -58.20
CA ALA A 59 -16.88 -23.24 -58.06
C ALA A 59 -16.06 -23.28 -59.36
N GLY A 60 -14.79 -23.63 -59.25
CA GLY A 60 -14.00 -24.09 -60.39
C GLY A 60 -12.47 -24.05 -60.24
N GLN A 61 -11.85 -25.15 -59.82
CA GLN A 61 -10.50 -25.54 -60.21
C GLN A 61 -10.58 -26.37 -61.49
N PRO A 62 -9.52 -26.57 -62.30
CA PRO A 62 -8.24 -27.18 -61.93
C PRO A 62 -6.99 -26.80 -62.76
N ALA A 63 -5.85 -27.13 -62.15
CA ALA A 63 -4.59 -27.77 -62.59
C ALA A 63 -3.94 -27.46 -63.98
N GLY A 64 -2.59 -27.34 -63.88
CA GLY A 64 -1.71 -27.87 -64.90
C GLY A 64 -0.44 -27.08 -65.22
N THR A 65 0.68 -27.50 -64.68
CA THR A 65 1.96 -27.91 -65.26
C THR A 65 2.91 -26.91 -65.92
N ASP A 66 4.15 -27.04 -65.48
CA ASP A 66 5.45 -27.00 -66.17
C ASP A 66 6.27 -25.70 -66.22
N ALA A 67 7.43 -25.83 -65.57
CA ALA A 67 8.62 -24.99 -65.73
C ALA A 67 9.33 -25.26 -67.09
N PRO A 68 10.30 -24.49 -67.56
CA PRO A 68 11.65 -24.50 -66.96
C PRO A 68 12.44 -23.16 -66.97
N ALA A 69 13.52 -23.24 -66.23
CA ALA A 69 14.61 -22.34 -65.91
C ALA A 69 15.22 -21.48 -67.02
N THR A 70 15.76 -20.31 -66.68
CA THR A 70 17.19 -19.93 -66.82
C THR A 70 17.44 -18.48 -66.37
N GLY A 71 18.51 -18.27 -65.61
CA GLY A 71 19.50 -17.21 -65.83
C GLY A 71 19.49 -15.97 -64.96
N GLU A 72 20.31 -15.96 -63.90
CA GLU A 72 21.23 -14.93 -63.43
C GLU A 72 20.83 -13.43 -63.54
N THR A 73 20.70 -12.71 -62.43
CA THR A 73 21.78 -11.80 -61.94
C THR A 73 21.43 -11.23 -60.54
N ALA A 74 22.42 -11.29 -59.66
CA ALA A 74 22.34 -10.80 -58.28
C ALA A 74 22.14 -9.27 -58.24
N ALA A 75 21.11 -8.84 -57.52
CA ALA A 75 21.04 -7.54 -56.90
C ALA A 75 20.75 -7.79 -55.41
N SER A 76 21.74 -7.49 -54.59
CA SER A 76 21.66 -7.51 -53.14
C SER A 76 20.65 -6.47 -52.67
N GLU A 77 19.41 -6.84 -52.50
CA GLU A 77 18.45 -6.08 -51.69
C GLU A 77 18.74 -6.37 -50.24
N THR A 78 19.28 -5.36 -49.54
CA THR A 78 19.34 -5.30 -48.12
C THR A 78 17.90 -5.34 -47.60
N VAL A 79 17.45 -6.52 -47.21
CA VAL A 79 16.21 -6.67 -46.44
C VAL A 79 16.46 -5.97 -45.09
N LEU A 80 15.96 -4.77 -44.97
CA LEU A 80 15.66 -4.15 -43.70
C LEU A 80 14.75 -5.15 -42.98
N GLN A 81 15.32 -5.87 -42.01
CA GLN A 81 14.56 -6.60 -41.03
C GLN A 81 13.77 -5.53 -40.25
N THR A 82 12.53 -5.30 -40.64
CA THR A 82 11.53 -4.71 -39.78
C THR A 82 11.44 -5.60 -38.56
N GLN A 83 11.95 -5.11 -37.43
CA GLN A 83 11.63 -5.70 -36.14
C GLN A 83 10.11 -5.80 -36.08
N PRO A 84 9.52 -6.92 -35.62
CA PRO A 84 8.09 -6.98 -35.42
C PRO A 84 7.70 -5.85 -34.47
N GLU A 85 6.72 -5.05 -34.85
CA GLU A 85 6.05 -4.10 -33.97
C GLU A 85 5.59 -4.92 -32.75
N GLN A 86 6.30 -4.79 -31.64
CA GLN A 86 5.91 -5.46 -30.40
C GLN A 86 4.69 -4.71 -29.85
N GLY A 87 3.50 -5.19 -30.18
CA GLY A 87 2.25 -4.70 -29.60
C GLY A 87 2.26 -4.81 -28.06
N TYR A 88 1.46 -4.00 -27.37
CA TYR A 88 1.21 -4.15 -25.92
C TYR A 88 0.50 -5.47 -25.67
N GLU A 89 0.60 -6.02 -24.42
CA GLU A 89 -0.15 -7.23 -24.06
C GLU A 89 -1.66 -6.97 -24.13
N VAL A 90 -2.06 -5.78 -23.68
CA VAL A 90 -3.45 -5.30 -23.75
C VAL A 90 -3.50 -3.84 -24.19
N GLU A 91 -4.60 -3.45 -24.81
CA GLU A 91 -4.81 -2.05 -25.22
C GLU A 91 -5.07 -1.16 -23.99
N THR A 92 -5.98 -1.57 -23.12
CA THR A 92 -6.42 -0.71 -22.00
C THR A 92 -6.68 -1.55 -20.74
N LEU A 93 -6.02 -1.21 -19.63
CA LEU A 93 -6.36 -1.70 -18.29
C LEU A 93 -7.27 -0.69 -17.60
N LYS A 94 -8.39 -1.15 -17.07
CA LYS A 94 -9.39 -0.34 -16.37
C LYS A 94 -9.44 -0.72 -14.89
N LEU A 95 -9.27 0.26 -14.03
CA LEU A 95 -9.27 0.12 -12.59
C LEU A 95 -10.37 1.01 -11.99
N ALA A 96 -10.83 0.67 -10.79
CA ALA A 96 -11.77 1.52 -10.07
C ALA A 96 -11.15 2.88 -9.73
N GLY A 97 -11.88 3.94 -10.05
CA GLY A 97 -11.63 5.34 -9.71
C GLY A 97 -12.76 5.90 -8.85
N GLY A 98 -12.98 7.21 -8.92
CA GLY A 98 -14.08 7.89 -8.22
C GLY A 98 -13.67 8.64 -6.96
N SER A 99 -12.38 8.53 -6.57
CA SER A 99 -11.79 9.33 -5.49
C SER A 99 -10.67 10.20 -6.03
N ASP A 100 -10.63 11.43 -5.57
CA ASP A 100 -9.53 12.35 -5.88
C ASP A 100 -8.31 12.02 -5.01
N TRP A 101 -7.24 11.55 -5.67
CA TRP A 101 -5.95 11.26 -5.04
C TRP A 101 -4.89 12.33 -5.35
N GLY A 102 -5.34 13.50 -5.79
CA GLY A 102 -4.49 14.62 -6.17
C GLY A 102 -3.84 14.46 -7.55
N VAL A 103 -3.18 15.51 -7.99
CA VAL A 103 -2.36 15.49 -9.22
C VAL A 103 -1.23 14.48 -9.03
N PRO A 104 -0.94 13.56 -9.97
CA PRO A 104 0.11 12.55 -9.83
C PRO A 104 1.53 13.16 -10.00
N SER A 105 1.85 14.10 -9.11
CA SER A 105 3.10 14.84 -8.99
C SER A 105 3.69 14.64 -7.58
N PRO A 106 5.01 14.70 -7.37
CA PRO A 106 5.65 14.46 -6.08
C PRO A 106 5.19 15.38 -4.95
N TYR A 107 4.64 16.56 -5.26
CA TYR A 107 4.22 17.57 -4.28
C TYR A 107 2.71 17.74 -4.16
N LEU A 108 1.93 17.24 -5.13
CA LEU A 108 0.48 17.49 -5.22
C LEU A 108 -0.37 16.23 -5.09
N ASN A 109 0.25 15.05 -4.96
CA ASN A 109 -0.49 13.82 -4.72
C ASN A 109 -0.94 13.71 -3.25
N VAL A 110 -1.99 12.95 -3.00
CA VAL A 110 -2.36 12.59 -1.63
C VAL A 110 -1.36 11.58 -1.09
N SER A 111 -0.91 11.75 0.14
CA SER A 111 0.13 10.95 0.81
C SER A 111 -0.29 9.52 1.18
N ARG A 112 -1.25 8.94 0.47
CA ARG A 112 -1.76 7.57 0.67
C ARG A 112 -1.42 6.66 -0.50
N GLY A 113 -1.50 5.34 -0.29
CA GLY A 113 -1.16 4.32 -1.28
C GLY A 113 -1.66 4.60 -2.70
N PRO A 114 -2.98 4.86 -2.93
CA PRO A 114 -3.50 5.13 -4.27
C PRO A 114 -2.97 6.42 -4.92
N GLY A 115 -2.72 7.48 -4.15
CA GLY A 115 -2.12 8.72 -4.67
C GLY A 115 -0.66 8.52 -5.05
N GLN A 116 0.11 7.85 -4.18
CA GLN A 116 1.51 7.53 -4.43
C GLN A 116 1.68 6.59 -5.63
N SER A 117 0.85 5.54 -5.76
CA SER A 117 0.95 4.61 -6.89
C SER A 117 0.72 5.30 -8.22
N LYS A 118 -0.25 6.22 -8.31
CA LYS A 118 -0.49 7.04 -9.50
C LYS A 118 0.69 7.96 -9.84
N MET A 119 1.23 8.64 -8.82
CA MET A 119 2.42 9.48 -8.99
C MET A 119 3.62 8.66 -9.48
N ARG A 120 3.81 7.46 -8.96
CA ARG A 120 4.91 6.57 -9.33
C ARG A 120 4.79 5.96 -10.74
N LEU A 121 3.62 5.97 -11.37
CA LEU A 121 3.49 5.66 -12.80
C LEU A 121 4.17 6.73 -13.66
N VAL A 122 4.13 7.99 -13.22
CA VAL A 122 4.67 9.17 -13.93
C VAL A 122 6.13 9.42 -13.58
N PHE A 123 6.50 9.33 -12.30
CA PHE A 123 7.85 9.61 -11.83
C PHE A 123 8.54 8.32 -11.39
N ALA A 124 9.63 7.99 -12.06
CA ALA A 124 10.39 6.80 -11.72
C ALA A 124 11.43 7.07 -10.63
N SER A 125 11.79 6.01 -9.90
CA SER A 125 12.85 5.95 -8.91
C SER A 125 14.02 5.12 -9.43
N LEU A 126 15.12 5.05 -8.70
CA LEU A 126 16.29 4.26 -9.12
C LEU A 126 15.99 2.77 -9.12
N LEU A 127 15.31 2.28 -8.08
CA LEU A 127 14.96 0.87 -7.89
C LEU A 127 13.45 0.71 -7.68
N GLU A 128 12.96 -0.51 -7.89
CA GLU A 128 11.62 -0.99 -7.52
C GLU A 128 11.76 -2.24 -6.63
N LYS A 129 10.65 -2.80 -6.17
CA LYS A 129 10.62 -4.02 -5.38
C LYS A 129 9.70 -5.08 -5.95
N ASP A 130 10.20 -6.31 -5.98
CA ASP A 130 9.41 -7.52 -6.21
C ASP A 130 9.48 -8.46 -4.99
N GLU A 131 9.07 -9.71 -5.15
CA GLU A 131 9.11 -10.74 -4.11
C GLU A 131 10.53 -11.14 -3.70
N THR A 132 11.54 -10.76 -4.46
CA THR A 132 12.96 -11.06 -4.19
C THR A 132 13.68 -9.90 -3.50
N GLY A 133 13.09 -8.72 -3.50
CA GLY A 133 13.65 -7.50 -2.90
C GLY A 133 13.78 -6.33 -3.86
N ASP A 134 14.86 -5.55 -3.74
CA ASP A 134 15.12 -4.41 -4.62
C ASP A 134 15.56 -4.90 -6.01
N VAL A 135 14.89 -4.40 -7.06
CA VAL A 135 15.14 -4.72 -8.47
C VAL A 135 15.42 -3.46 -9.30
N ALA A 136 16.06 -3.63 -10.44
CA ALA A 136 16.38 -2.54 -11.35
C ALA A 136 15.11 -1.81 -11.83
N TRP A 137 15.17 -0.44 -11.84
CA TRP A 137 14.08 0.37 -12.38
C TRP A 137 14.62 1.48 -13.31
N LEU A 138 15.17 2.61 -12.82
CA LEU A 138 15.99 3.52 -13.63
C LEU A 138 17.47 3.14 -13.58
N ALA A 139 17.93 2.56 -12.47
CA ALA A 139 19.27 2.03 -12.35
C ALA A 139 19.29 0.58 -12.84
N GLU A 140 20.18 0.27 -13.80
CA GLU A 140 20.41 -1.10 -14.29
C GLU A 140 21.23 -1.93 -13.28
N SER A 141 22.04 -1.25 -12.46
CA SER A 141 22.86 -1.88 -11.43
C SER A 141 23.20 -0.93 -10.30
N TRP A 142 23.54 -1.54 -9.16
CA TRP A 142 24.02 -0.78 -8.00
C TRP A 142 25.08 -1.55 -7.23
N LYS A 143 25.86 -0.83 -6.42
CA LYS A 143 26.90 -1.37 -5.55
C LYS A 143 26.89 -0.66 -4.22
N VAL A 144 27.01 -1.41 -3.12
CA VAL A 144 27.09 -0.87 -1.75
C VAL A 144 28.48 -1.15 -1.17
N GLU A 145 29.18 -0.11 -0.71
CA GLU A 145 30.50 -0.21 -0.09
C GLU A 145 30.53 0.71 1.15
N GLY A 146 30.27 0.13 2.31
CA GLY A 146 30.14 0.91 3.55
C GLY A 146 29.02 1.94 3.44
N ASN A 147 29.36 3.22 3.55
CA ASN A 147 28.41 4.33 3.44
C ASN A 147 28.14 4.78 1.99
N ASN A 148 28.80 4.16 1.01
CA ASN A 148 28.71 4.57 -0.39
C ASN A 148 27.80 3.64 -1.18
N TYR A 149 26.83 4.23 -1.85
CA TYR A 149 25.82 3.58 -2.69
C TYR A 149 25.99 4.10 -4.12
N THR A 150 26.55 3.27 -4.99
CA THR A 150 26.78 3.64 -6.40
C THR A 150 25.68 3.07 -7.26
N PHE A 151 25.01 3.91 -8.05
CA PHE A 151 23.97 3.53 -8.99
C PHE A 151 24.42 3.83 -10.41
N THR A 152 24.15 2.92 -11.34
CA THR A 152 24.38 3.13 -12.78
C THR A 152 23.04 3.05 -13.51
N LEU A 153 22.68 4.12 -14.22
CA LEU A 153 21.44 4.23 -14.98
C LEU A 153 21.44 3.33 -16.23
N PHE A 154 20.26 2.89 -16.67
CA PHE A 154 20.10 2.32 -18.00
C PHE A 154 20.57 3.31 -19.08
N PRO A 155 21.10 2.83 -20.22
CA PRO A 155 21.41 3.69 -21.35
C PRO A 155 20.14 4.32 -21.93
N ASP A 156 20.29 5.49 -22.56
CA ASP A 156 19.22 6.21 -23.26
C ASP A 156 17.98 6.55 -22.42
N THR A 157 18.13 6.62 -21.09
CA THR A 157 17.05 7.02 -20.18
C THR A 157 16.61 8.45 -20.46
N LYS A 158 15.29 8.69 -20.50
CA LYS A 158 14.69 9.99 -20.88
C LYS A 158 13.53 10.35 -19.97
N PHE A 159 13.27 11.64 -19.88
CA PHE A 159 12.01 12.18 -19.40
C PHE A 159 10.92 12.11 -20.47
N HIS A 160 9.67 12.31 -20.07
CA HIS A 160 8.50 12.27 -20.94
C HIS A 160 8.53 13.28 -22.10
N ASP A 161 9.22 14.38 -21.95
CA ASP A 161 9.42 15.41 -23.00
C ASP A 161 10.55 15.06 -23.98
N GLY A 162 11.23 13.93 -23.75
CA GLY A 162 12.33 13.45 -24.58
C GLY A 162 13.72 13.93 -24.15
N THR A 163 13.81 14.80 -23.13
CA THR A 163 15.09 15.25 -22.56
C THR A 163 15.82 14.07 -21.92
N PRO A 164 17.13 13.85 -22.16
CA PRO A 164 17.91 12.82 -21.48
C PRO A 164 17.88 12.99 -19.96
N LEU A 165 17.70 11.88 -19.23
CA LEU A 165 17.85 11.83 -17.78
C LEU A 165 19.28 11.40 -17.46
N THR A 166 19.98 12.19 -16.67
CA THR A 166 21.37 11.96 -16.30
C THR A 166 21.57 12.00 -14.78
N THR A 167 22.77 11.73 -14.33
CA THR A 167 23.16 11.84 -12.92
C THR A 167 23.07 13.26 -12.37
N GLU A 168 23.08 14.29 -13.24
CA GLU A 168 22.82 15.69 -12.85
C GLU A 168 21.39 15.89 -12.33
N ASP A 169 20.41 15.16 -12.89
CA ASP A 169 19.02 15.20 -12.41
C ASP A 169 18.89 14.51 -11.05
N ILE A 170 19.64 13.42 -10.83
CA ILE A 170 19.68 12.74 -9.53
C ILE A 170 20.27 13.67 -8.48
N ALA A 171 21.43 14.27 -8.77
CA ALA A 171 22.13 15.21 -7.87
C ALA A 171 21.23 16.41 -7.54
N PHE A 172 20.60 17.00 -8.55
CA PHE A 172 19.64 18.08 -8.39
C PHE A 172 18.48 17.66 -7.48
N THR A 173 17.90 16.48 -7.71
CA THR A 173 16.77 15.98 -6.92
C THR A 173 17.14 15.81 -5.44
N LEU A 174 18.34 15.29 -5.14
CA LEU A 174 18.83 15.15 -3.76
C LEU A 174 18.88 16.51 -3.06
N ASP A 175 19.44 17.54 -3.71
CA ASP A 175 19.54 18.88 -3.13
C ASP A 175 18.16 19.56 -3.03
N TYR A 176 17.30 19.38 -4.04
CA TYR A 176 15.97 19.96 -4.08
C TYR A 176 15.05 19.36 -2.99
N PHE A 177 15.07 18.03 -2.78
CA PHE A 177 14.30 17.36 -1.71
C PHE A 177 14.82 17.70 -0.31
N ARG A 178 16.10 18.03 -0.16
CA ARG A 178 16.63 18.54 1.11
C ARG A 178 16.03 19.90 1.47
N GLN A 179 15.84 20.75 0.45
CA GLN A 179 15.27 22.09 0.62
C GLN A 179 13.74 22.05 0.67
N TYR A 180 13.11 21.26 -0.20
CA TYR A 180 11.68 21.14 -0.38
C TYR A 180 11.27 19.65 -0.28
N PRO A 181 10.97 19.14 0.92
CA PRO A 181 10.59 17.74 1.09
C PRO A 181 9.30 17.41 0.31
N PRO A 182 9.27 16.36 -0.53
CA PRO A 182 8.06 15.95 -1.24
C PRO A 182 7.04 15.30 -0.29
N VAL A 183 5.81 15.09 -0.77
CA VAL A 183 4.73 14.42 -0.03
C VAL A 183 5.18 13.06 0.52
N THR A 184 5.88 12.27 -0.30
CA THR A 184 6.51 11.01 0.13
C THR A 184 8.03 11.19 0.11
N ASN A 185 8.60 11.40 1.29
CA ASN A 185 10.04 11.64 1.43
C ASN A 185 10.73 10.45 2.09
N THR A 186 11.43 9.64 1.30
CA THR A 186 12.23 8.50 1.78
C THR A 186 13.63 8.87 2.25
N LEU A 187 14.07 10.10 1.99
CA LEU A 187 15.41 10.59 2.33
C LEU A 187 15.47 11.29 3.70
N GLY A 188 14.31 11.48 4.35
CA GLY A 188 14.23 12.25 5.60
C GLY A 188 14.29 13.75 5.39
N ALA A 189 14.33 14.52 6.49
CA ALA A 189 14.38 15.98 6.46
C ALA A 189 15.26 16.55 7.57
N GLY A 190 15.78 17.75 7.38
CA GLY A 190 16.63 18.46 8.35
C GLY A 190 17.83 17.64 8.77
N ASP A 191 18.08 17.55 10.08
CA ASP A 191 19.22 16.80 10.62
C ASP A 191 19.13 15.29 10.37
N LYS A 192 17.93 14.78 10.09
CA LYS A 192 17.66 13.38 9.77
C LYS A 192 17.76 13.07 8.27
N TYR A 193 18.17 14.03 7.44
CA TYR A 193 18.37 13.79 6.02
C TYR A 193 19.47 12.75 5.81
N LEU A 194 19.13 11.68 5.10
CA LEU A 194 19.94 10.47 4.95
C LEU A 194 21.28 10.73 4.25
N VAL A 195 21.23 11.55 3.19
CA VAL A 195 22.38 11.80 2.32
C VAL A 195 23.36 12.80 2.97
N ASP A 196 24.63 12.41 3.08
CA ASP A 196 25.73 13.28 3.48
C ASP A 196 26.27 14.06 2.28
N SER A 197 26.68 13.33 1.24
CA SER A 197 27.24 13.87 0.01
C SER A 197 26.98 12.96 -1.18
N TYR A 198 27.31 13.43 -2.37
CA TYR A 198 27.31 12.61 -3.59
C TYR A 198 28.48 13.00 -4.50
N SER A 199 28.82 12.10 -5.43
CA SER A 199 29.84 12.30 -6.46
C SER A 199 29.34 11.76 -7.79
N ILE A 200 29.27 12.61 -8.79
CA ILE A 200 28.98 12.24 -10.17
C ILE A 200 30.25 11.64 -10.77
N VAL A 201 30.21 10.38 -11.17
CA VAL A 201 31.31 9.67 -11.84
C VAL A 201 31.27 9.97 -13.34
N ASP A 202 30.09 9.84 -13.94
CA ASP A 202 29.79 10.16 -15.33
C ASP A 202 28.27 10.44 -15.50
N GLU A 203 27.79 10.61 -16.74
CA GLU A 203 26.39 10.92 -17.06
C GLU A 203 25.40 9.85 -16.59
N ARG A 204 25.88 8.62 -16.31
CA ARG A 204 25.04 7.47 -15.91
C ARG A 204 25.36 6.95 -14.52
N THR A 205 26.50 7.28 -13.96
CA THR A 205 27.00 6.70 -12.70
C THR A 205 27.16 7.76 -11.63
N ILE A 206 26.48 7.57 -10.50
CA ILE A 206 26.57 8.45 -9.32
C ILE A 206 26.82 7.61 -8.07
N THR A 207 27.68 8.10 -7.19
CA THR A 207 27.88 7.56 -5.84
C THR A 207 27.23 8.49 -4.83
N ILE A 208 26.32 7.97 -4.03
CA ILE A 208 25.65 8.67 -2.92
C ILE A 208 26.25 8.16 -1.63
N THR A 209 26.77 9.07 -0.79
CA THR A 209 27.32 8.76 0.52
C THR A 209 26.30 9.11 1.59
N VAL A 210 26.01 8.18 2.50
CA VAL A 210 25.07 8.40 3.60
C VAL A 210 25.82 8.65 4.92
N LYS A 211 25.17 9.37 5.84
CA LYS A 211 25.75 9.67 7.16
C LYS A 211 25.92 8.39 7.99
N GLU A 212 24.88 7.61 8.09
CA GLU A 212 24.83 6.38 8.88
C GLU A 212 23.97 5.36 8.13
N PRO A 213 24.54 4.25 7.64
CA PRO A 213 23.80 3.24 6.92
C PRO A 213 22.91 2.44 7.87
N THR A 214 21.73 2.11 7.38
CA THR A 214 20.78 1.20 8.03
C THR A 214 20.40 0.09 7.06
N ALA A 215 19.76 -0.95 7.54
CA ALA A 215 19.27 -2.04 6.70
C ALA A 215 18.28 -1.57 5.61
N ASP A 216 17.63 -0.43 5.81
CA ASP A 216 16.64 0.14 4.87
C ASP A 216 17.23 1.23 3.96
N THR A 217 18.54 1.54 4.09
CA THR A 217 19.19 2.64 3.34
C THR A 217 19.12 2.43 1.84
N LEU A 218 19.47 1.24 1.34
CA LEU A 218 19.39 0.94 -0.10
C LEU A 218 17.98 1.17 -0.64
N SER A 219 17.00 0.65 0.06
CA SER A 219 15.58 0.81 -0.30
C SER A 219 15.14 2.27 -0.27
N SER A 220 15.57 3.05 0.71
CA SER A 220 15.27 4.48 0.81
C SER A 220 15.89 5.27 -0.34
N LEU A 221 17.17 5.02 -0.65
CA LEU A 221 17.88 5.61 -1.79
C LEU A 221 17.36 5.08 -3.13
N GLY A 222 16.86 3.84 -3.19
CA GLY A 222 16.28 3.26 -4.40
C GLY A 222 14.91 3.81 -4.74
N SER A 223 14.14 4.28 -3.76
CA SER A 223 12.71 4.58 -3.93
C SER A 223 12.36 6.07 -4.10
N PHE A 224 13.28 7.03 -3.89
CA PHE A 224 12.97 8.42 -4.19
C PHE A 224 12.85 8.64 -5.71
N VAL A 225 11.88 9.44 -6.11
CA VAL A 225 11.62 9.72 -7.54
C VAL A 225 12.53 10.82 -8.06
N ILE A 226 12.89 10.76 -9.35
CA ILE A 226 13.82 11.70 -9.97
C ILE A 226 13.06 12.83 -10.67
N LEU A 227 13.42 14.06 -10.36
CA LEU A 227 12.87 15.28 -10.97
C LEU A 227 13.68 15.73 -12.18
N PRO A 228 13.04 16.19 -13.28
CA PRO A 228 13.72 16.83 -14.41
C PRO A 228 14.28 18.20 -13.98
N LYS A 229 15.60 18.30 -13.84
CA LYS A 229 16.31 19.52 -13.42
C LYS A 229 15.93 20.73 -14.28
N HIS A 230 15.86 20.57 -15.60
CA HIS A 230 15.57 21.66 -16.55
C HIS A 230 14.19 22.32 -16.34
N ILE A 231 13.26 21.63 -15.66
CA ILE A 231 11.95 22.15 -15.25
C ILE A 231 12.01 22.68 -13.83
N TRP A 232 12.38 21.80 -12.89
CA TRP A 232 12.23 22.06 -11.46
C TRP A 232 13.25 23.05 -10.89
N GLU A 233 14.39 23.29 -11.55
CA GLU A 233 15.35 24.32 -11.11
C GLU A 233 14.79 25.75 -11.12
N LYS A 234 13.66 25.97 -11.82
CA LYS A 234 12.97 27.25 -11.93
C LYS A 234 11.78 27.37 -10.97
N VAL A 235 11.45 26.29 -10.25
CA VAL A 235 10.28 26.22 -9.37
C VAL A 235 10.72 26.55 -7.94
N GLU A 236 10.30 27.74 -7.47
CA GLU A 236 10.61 28.20 -6.11
C GLU A 236 9.58 27.74 -5.07
N ASP A 237 8.35 27.42 -5.50
CA ASP A 237 7.27 26.91 -4.65
C ASP A 237 6.68 25.62 -5.26
N PRO A 238 7.25 24.44 -4.96
CA PRO A 238 6.79 23.18 -5.52
C PRO A 238 5.39 22.76 -5.02
N TYR A 239 4.98 23.24 -3.87
CA TYR A 239 3.70 22.88 -3.25
C TYR A 239 2.50 23.55 -3.94
N ASN A 240 2.74 24.56 -4.77
CA ASN A 240 1.75 25.25 -5.59
C ASN A 240 2.07 25.20 -7.09
N PHE A 241 3.01 24.36 -7.52
CA PHE A 241 3.38 24.21 -8.92
C PHE A 241 2.34 23.36 -9.66
N THR A 242 1.37 24.02 -10.32
CA THR A 242 0.24 23.39 -11.01
C THR A 242 0.33 23.44 -12.55
N ASP A 243 1.40 23.98 -13.13
CA ASP A 243 1.61 24.02 -14.57
C ASP A 243 1.73 22.61 -15.15
N ALA A 244 1.38 22.42 -16.40
CA ALA A 244 1.39 21.11 -17.06
C ALA A 244 2.75 20.38 -16.98
N GLU A 245 3.83 21.14 -16.90
CA GLU A 245 5.20 20.65 -16.76
C GLU A 245 5.43 19.88 -15.44
N ASN A 246 4.56 20.07 -14.42
CA ASN A 246 4.63 19.32 -13.16
C ASN A 246 4.35 17.81 -13.32
N LEU A 247 3.83 17.39 -14.50
CA LEU A 247 3.57 15.99 -14.86
C LEU A 247 4.64 15.40 -15.80
N VAL A 248 5.70 16.15 -16.10
CA VAL A 248 6.84 15.61 -16.85
C VAL A 248 7.72 14.79 -15.90
N GLY A 249 7.61 13.49 -15.99
CA GLY A 249 8.40 12.52 -15.23
C GLY A 249 9.23 11.64 -16.15
N SER A 250 9.75 10.55 -15.59
CA SER A 250 10.57 9.54 -16.27
C SER A 250 9.99 8.12 -16.14
N GLY A 251 8.73 8.01 -15.71
CA GLY A 251 8.06 6.72 -15.48
C GLY A 251 7.66 6.00 -16.77
N ALA A 252 7.23 4.75 -16.63
CA ALA A 252 6.76 3.94 -17.75
C ALA A 252 5.47 4.46 -18.40
N TYR A 253 4.74 5.34 -17.71
CA TYR A 253 3.49 5.93 -18.17
C TYR A 253 3.47 7.44 -17.97
N ARG A 254 2.78 8.15 -18.87
CA ARG A 254 2.49 9.58 -18.79
C ARG A 254 1.06 9.78 -18.30
N CYS A 255 0.83 10.71 -17.38
CA CYS A 255 -0.54 11.15 -17.07
C CYS A 255 -1.03 12.05 -18.21
N THR A 256 -2.03 11.58 -18.96
CA THR A 256 -2.63 12.30 -20.11
C THR A 256 -3.94 12.97 -19.74
N GLN A 257 -4.63 12.50 -18.69
CA GLN A 257 -5.82 13.14 -18.15
C GLN A 257 -5.91 12.93 -16.65
N TYR A 258 -6.30 13.98 -15.94
CA TYR A 258 -6.68 13.98 -14.53
C TYR A 258 -7.90 14.89 -14.34
N ASP A 259 -8.91 14.37 -13.66
CA ASP A 259 -10.08 15.13 -13.22
C ASP A 259 -10.38 14.82 -11.74
N GLY A 260 -10.01 15.74 -10.87
CA GLY A 260 -10.24 15.62 -9.42
C GLY A 260 -11.72 15.63 -9.03
N ALA A 261 -12.60 16.27 -9.85
CA ALA A 261 -14.02 16.31 -9.55
C ALA A 261 -14.71 14.94 -9.69
N THR A 262 -14.23 14.12 -10.60
CA THR A 262 -14.73 12.75 -10.83
C THR A 262 -13.82 11.68 -10.25
N GLY A 263 -12.60 12.01 -9.83
CA GLY A 263 -11.59 11.05 -9.42
C GLY A 263 -11.14 10.12 -10.55
N SER A 264 -11.15 10.62 -11.80
CA SER A 264 -10.72 9.87 -12.97
C SER A 264 -9.28 10.22 -13.37
N TYR A 265 -8.56 9.20 -13.87
CA TYR A 265 -7.19 9.35 -14.35
C TYR A 265 -6.99 8.54 -15.63
N GLU A 266 -6.23 9.07 -16.57
CA GLU A 266 -5.75 8.34 -17.73
C GLU A 266 -4.22 8.44 -17.81
N PHE A 267 -3.59 7.29 -18.01
CA PHE A 267 -2.17 7.17 -18.23
C PHE A 267 -1.93 6.45 -19.55
N THR A 268 -0.97 6.95 -20.34
CA THR A 268 -0.55 6.30 -21.60
C THR A 268 0.90 5.85 -21.49
N ALA A 269 1.21 4.71 -22.09
CA ALA A 269 2.55 4.17 -22.13
C ALA A 269 3.56 5.17 -22.70
N PHE A 270 4.76 5.15 -22.17
CA PHE A 270 5.88 5.95 -22.64
C PHE A 270 6.84 5.10 -23.46
N ASP A 271 6.86 5.27 -24.78
CA ASP A 271 7.73 4.52 -25.70
C ASP A 271 9.23 4.72 -25.42
N GLY A 272 9.59 5.80 -24.74
CA GLY A 272 10.97 6.09 -24.33
C GLY A 272 11.37 5.46 -23.00
N TRP A 273 10.56 4.59 -22.41
CA TRP A 273 10.88 3.89 -21.17
C TRP A 273 12.10 2.95 -21.36
N CYS A 274 13.06 3.00 -20.43
CA CYS A 274 14.38 2.37 -20.57
C CYS A 274 14.46 0.92 -20.10
N ASN A 275 13.50 0.45 -19.29
CA ASN A 275 13.60 -0.85 -18.62
C ASN A 275 12.39 -1.74 -18.95
N GLY A 276 12.50 -2.51 -20.02
CA GLY A 276 11.42 -3.38 -20.48
C GLY A 276 10.31 -2.63 -21.21
N LYS A 277 9.11 -3.17 -21.17
CA LYS A 277 7.97 -2.65 -21.91
C LYS A 277 6.74 -2.50 -21.01
N PRO A 278 5.98 -1.37 -21.12
CA PRO A 278 4.66 -1.27 -20.53
C PRO A 278 3.73 -2.37 -21.05
N ALA A 279 2.95 -3.00 -20.15
CA ALA A 279 2.04 -4.08 -20.52
C ALA A 279 0.79 -3.59 -21.26
N ALA A 280 0.30 -2.40 -20.91
CA ALA A 280 -0.88 -1.79 -21.51
C ALA A 280 -0.51 -0.50 -22.25
N GLU A 281 -1.18 -0.22 -23.37
CA GLU A 281 -1.09 1.08 -24.02
C GLU A 281 -1.65 2.18 -23.14
N ARG A 282 -2.78 1.89 -22.44
CA ARG A 282 -3.46 2.83 -21.55
C ARG A 282 -3.86 2.18 -20.22
N ILE A 283 -3.83 2.98 -19.16
CA ILE A 283 -4.38 2.65 -17.84
C ILE A 283 -5.44 3.70 -17.54
N LEU A 284 -6.67 3.26 -17.25
CA LEU A 284 -7.79 4.13 -16.89
C LEU A 284 -8.24 3.85 -15.46
N PHE A 285 -8.33 4.88 -14.65
CA PHE A 285 -9.07 4.83 -13.39
C PHE A 285 -10.43 5.46 -13.64
N VAL A 286 -11.47 4.62 -13.69
CA VAL A 286 -12.84 5.02 -14.04
C VAL A 286 -13.70 5.14 -12.79
N PRO A 287 -14.48 6.22 -12.63
CA PRO A 287 -15.39 6.37 -11.50
C PRO A 287 -16.46 5.27 -11.52
N VAL A 288 -16.54 4.50 -10.44
CA VAL A 288 -17.54 3.46 -10.24
C VAL A 288 -18.18 3.61 -8.87
N SER A 289 -19.48 3.41 -8.77
CA SER A 289 -20.21 3.46 -7.50
C SER A 289 -20.21 2.13 -6.76
N ASP A 290 -20.06 1.03 -7.49
CA ASP A 290 -19.98 -0.34 -6.98
C ASP A 290 -18.94 -1.09 -7.81
N ALA A 291 -17.76 -1.28 -7.21
CA ALA A 291 -16.63 -1.88 -7.90
C ALA A 291 -16.82 -3.37 -8.20
N LEU A 292 -17.56 -4.10 -7.34
CA LEU A 292 -17.86 -5.50 -7.58
C LEU A 292 -18.78 -5.66 -8.79
N LEU A 293 -19.85 -4.88 -8.84
CA LEU A 293 -20.79 -4.89 -9.96
C LEU A 293 -20.10 -4.42 -11.26
N ALA A 294 -19.28 -3.37 -11.19
CA ALA A 294 -18.51 -2.88 -12.33
C ALA A 294 -17.54 -3.95 -12.89
N PHE A 295 -16.91 -4.72 -12.01
CA PHE A 295 -16.09 -5.86 -12.41
C PHE A 295 -16.94 -6.96 -13.08
N GLU A 296 -18.05 -7.35 -12.50
CA GLU A 296 -18.96 -8.35 -13.09
C GLU A 296 -19.47 -7.93 -14.48
N ASN A 297 -19.73 -6.64 -14.66
CA ASN A 297 -20.17 -6.06 -15.96
C ASN A 297 -19.00 -5.88 -16.97
N GLY A 298 -17.74 -6.06 -16.57
CA GLY A 298 -16.57 -5.82 -17.44
C GLY A 298 -16.21 -4.35 -17.63
N GLU A 299 -16.66 -3.50 -16.71
CA GLU A 299 -16.31 -2.06 -16.72
C GLU A 299 -14.92 -1.81 -16.14
N ILE A 300 -14.43 -2.70 -15.25
CA ILE A 300 -13.08 -2.71 -14.68
C ILE A 300 -12.49 -4.12 -14.70
N ASP A 301 -11.17 -4.22 -14.67
CA ASP A 301 -10.43 -5.47 -14.87
C ASP A 301 -9.89 -6.08 -13.57
N ILE A 302 -9.88 -5.31 -12.49
CA ILE A 302 -9.44 -5.74 -11.15
C ILE A 302 -10.26 -5.03 -10.08
N THR A 303 -10.59 -5.74 -8.99
CA THR A 303 -11.26 -5.17 -7.81
C THR A 303 -10.92 -5.96 -6.55
N SER A 304 -11.10 -5.34 -5.38
CA SER A 304 -11.18 -6.05 -4.11
C SER A 304 -12.51 -6.77 -3.99
N MET A 305 -12.55 -7.89 -3.26
CA MET A 305 -13.78 -8.63 -3.01
C MET A 305 -13.90 -9.06 -1.55
N PRO A 306 -15.13 -9.23 -1.04
CA PRO A 306 -15.37 -9.88 0.24
C PRO A 306 -14.83 -11.31 0.26
N ALA A 307 -14.31 -11.73 1.40
CA ALA A 307 -13.68 -13.06 1.56
C ALA A 307 -14.64 -14.23 1.29
N ASP A 308 -15.92 -14.07 1.63
CA ASP A 308 -16.94 -15.08 1.43
C ASP A 308 -17.29 -15.32 -0.06
N LEU A 309 -16.84 -14.48 -0.95
CA LEU A 309 -16.96 -14.67 -2.40
C LEU A 309 -15.74 -15.39 -3.01
N ALA A 310 -14.63 -15.55 -2.27
CA ALA A 310 -13.42 -16.15 -2.79
C ALA A 310 -13.65 -17.54 -3.38
N ASP A 311 -14.40 -18.40 -2.68
CA ASP A 311 -14.73 -19.76 -3.16
C ASP A 311 -15.56 -19.77 -4.44
N THR A 312 -16.35 -18.72 -4.67
CA THR A 312 -17.18 -18.58 -5.88
C THR A 312 -16.30 -18.31 -7.10
N TYR A 313 -15.32 -17.41 -6.97
CA TYR A 313 -14.51 -16.94 -8.09
C TYR A 313 -13.23 -17.75 -8.32
N GLN A 314 -12.62 -18.35 -7.28
CA GLN A 314 -11.34 -19.08 -7.44
C GLN A 314 -11.43 -20.29 -8.37
N ASN A 315 -12.63 -20.84 -8.59
CA ASN A 315 -12.87 -21.96 -9.51
C ASN A 315 -13.20 -21.51 -10.94
N ASN A 316 -13.35 -20.20 -11.18
CA ASN A 316 -13.57 -19.66 -12.52
C ASN A 316 -12.23 -19.53 -13.25
N PRO A 317 -12.01 -20.21 -14.40
CA PRO A 317 -10.72 -20.16 -15.13
C PRO A 317 -10.41 -18.78 -15.71
N GLU A 318 -11.41 -17.92 -15.90
CA GLU A 318 -11.28 -16.58 -16.45
C GLU A 318 -10.93 -15.54 -15.38
N ILE A 319 -11.09 -15.90 -14.09
CA ILE A 319 -10.85 -15.01 -12.95
C ILE A 319 -9.60 -15.45 -12.18
N GLY A 320 -8.69 -14.54 -11.95
CA GLY A 320 -7.61 -14.70 -11.00
C GLY A 320 -8.03 -14.17 -9.63
N VAL A 321 -7.74 -14.92 -8.57
CA VAL A 321 -7.97 -14.50 -7.18
C VAL A 321 -6.63 -14.43 -6.45
N VAL A 322 -6.38 -13.31 -5.78
CA VAL A 322 -5.20 -13.10 -4.94
C VAL A 322 -5.65 -12.88 -3.50
N GLU A 323 -5.18 -13.74 -2.61
CA GLU A 323 -5.29 -13.54 -1.17
C GLU A 323 -4.07 -12.75 -0.66
N LYS A 324 -4.31 -11.65 0.04
CA LYS A 324 -3.31 -10.93 0.81
C LYS A 324 -3.42 -11.39 2.26
N LYS A 325 -2.60 -12.39 2.61
CA LYS A 325 -2.67 -13.04 3.93
C LYS A 325 -2.29 -12.07 5.04
N ASN A 326 -3.14 -12.02 6.08
CA ASN A 326 -2.85 -11.27 7.30
C ASN A 326 -2.51 -9.78 7.05
N ASP A 327 -3.19 -9.17 6.09
CA ASP A 327 -2.91 -7.83 5.59
C ASP A 327 -3.19 -6.72 6.64
N PHE A 328 -4.14 -6.98 7.54
CA PHE A 328 -4.56 -6.04 8.56
C PHE A 328 -4.64 -6.71 9.96
N GLY A 329 -3.87 -6.18 10.93
CA GLY A 329 -3.80 -6.74 12.28
C GLY A 329 -4.60 -5.92 13.29
N TYR A 330 -5.36 -6.61 14.15
CA TYR A 330 -6.06 -6.01 15.30
C TYR A 330 -5.35 -6.37 16.60
N LYS A 331 -5.18 -5.34 17.45
CA LYS A 331 -4.54 -5.48 18.75
C LYS A 331 -5.29 -4.71 19.82
N MET A 332 -5.16 -5.14 21.05
CA MET A 332 -5.64 -4.44 22.24
C MET A 332 -4.44 -3.86 22.97
N LEU A 333 -4.39 -2.53 23.02
CA LEU A 333 -3.39 -1.76 23.76
C LEU A 333 -3.80 -1.63 25.22
N ILE A 334 -2.81 -1.57 26.09
CA ILE A 334 -2.95 -1.33 27.53
C ILE A 334 -2.18 -0.06 27.88
N ASN A 335 -2.85 0.89 28.52
CA ASN A 335 -2.19 2.02 29.13
C ASN A 335 -1.79 1.65 30.56
N TYR A 336 -0.54 1.29 30.76
CA TYR A 336 -0.02 0.82 32.04
C TYR A 336 0.09 1.93 33.10
N GLU A 337 0.08 3.20 32.71
CA GLU A 337 0.01 4.32 33.65
C GLU A 337 -1.39 4.43 34.31
N LYS A 338 -2.44 4.14 33.52
CA LYS A 338 -3.84 4.12 34.02
C LYS A 338 -4.23 2.76 34.61
N CYS A 339 -3.61 1.68 34.13
CA CYS A 339 -3.91 0.29 34.53
C CYS A 339 -2.66 -0.45 35.03
N PRO A 340 -2.03 0.00 36.13
CA PRO A 340 -0.76 -0.53 36.62
C PRO A 340 -0.83 -2.00 37.09
N ASP A 341 -2.00 -2.54 37.42
CA ASP A 341 -2.19 -3.94 37.74
C ASP A 341 -1.67 -4.86 36.62
N PHE A 342 -1.82 -4.45 35.38
CA PHE A 342 -1.38 -5.22 34.21
C PHE A 342 0.15 -5.14 33.96
N LEU A 343 0.93 -4.42 34.76
CA LEU A 343 2.39 -4.60 34.82
C LEU A 343 2.75 -6.02 35.34
N ASN A 344 1.82 -6.68 36.02
CA ASN A 344 1.97 -8.07 36.38
C ASN A 344 1.82 -8.98 35.15
N LEU A 345 2.86 -9.73 34.80
CA LEU A 345 2.88 -10.63 33.65
C LEU A 345 1.79 -11.72 33.72
N GLU A 346 1.51 -12.26 34.91
CA GLU A 346 0.47 -13.29 35.08
C GLU A 346 -0.91 -12.76 34.65
N LEU A 347 -1.21 -11.49 34.95
CA LEU A 347 -2.47 -10.88 34.51
C LEU A 347 -2.52 -10.64 33.02
N ARG A 348 -1.38 -10.30 32.38
CA ARG A 348 -1.34 -10.20 30.89
C ARG A 348 -1.51 -11.58 30.24
N GLN A 349 -0.90 -12.62 30.81
CA GLN A 349 -1.11 -14.00 30.35
C GLN A 349 -2.58 -14.45 30.53
N ALA A 350 -3.21 -14.03 31.63
CA ALA A 350 -4.61 -14.29 31.87
C ALA A 350 -5.52 -13.57 30.86
N LEU A 351 -5.17 -12.36 30.38
CA LEU A 351 -5.90 -11.70 29.28
C LEU A 351 -5.88 -12.54 28.01
N TYR A 352 -4.73 -13.10 27.62
CA TYR A 352 -4.68 -14.01 26.46
C TYR A 352 -5.55 -15.26 26.67
N ALA A 353 -5.50 -15.84 27.86
CA ALA A 353 -6.31 -17.02 28.20
C ALA A 353 -7.81 -16.71 28.24
N ALA A 354 -8.20 -15.47 28.57
CA ALA A 354 -9.59 -15.04 28.61
C ALA A 354 -10.23 -14.91 27.21
N LEU A 355 -9.46 -14.57 26.19
CA LEU A 355 -9.97 -14.13 24.88
C LEU A 355 -10.08 -15.28 23.88
N ASP A 356 -11.31 -15.56 23.41
CA ASP A 356 -11.56 -16.46 22.29
C ASP A 356 -11.26 -15.75 20.96
N ARG A 357 -9.96 -15.61 20.67
CA ARG A 357 -9.47 -14.92 19.48
C ARG A 357 -9.84 -15.64 18.18
N GLN A 358 -10.07 -16.97 18.23
CA GLN A 358 -10.57 -17.72 17.07
C GLN A 358 -11.99 -17.28 16.70
N SER A 359 -12.84 -16.96 17.69
CA SER A 359 -14.16 -16.41 17.43
C SER A 359 -14.14 -15.10 16.66
N ILE A 360 -13.09 -14.28 16.81
CA ILE A 360 -12.92 -13.07 15.99
C ILE A 360 -12.70 -13.46 14.53
N VAL A 361 -11.77 -14.39 14.27
CA VAL A 361 -11.51 -14.89 12.90
C VAL A 361 -12.76 -15.47 12.28
N ASP A 362 -13.46 -16.34 13.00
CA ASP A 362 -14.61 -17.09 12.46
C ASP A 362 -15.83 -16.19 12.22
N LYS A 363 -16.14 -15.30 13.18
CA LYS A 363 -17.40 -14.54 13.17
C LYS A 363 -17.26 -13.16 12.52
N VAL A 364 -16.14 -12.46 12.75
CA VAL A 364 -15.94 -11.11 12.22
C VAL A 364 -15.28 -11.17 10.84
N PHE A 365 -14.22 -11.98 10.69
CA PHE A 365 -13.51 -12.10 9.40
C PHE A 365 -14.05 -13.23 8.52
N ARG A 366 -15.09 -13.95 8.97
CA ARG A 366 -15.72 -15.05 8.21
C ARG A 366 -14.72 -16.14 7.78
N GLY A 367 -13.73 -16.41 8.63
CA GLY A 367 -12.65 -17.36 8.35
C GLY A 367 -11.46 -16.78 7.57
N ALA A 368 -11.56 -15.54 7.08
CA ALA A 368 -10.50 -14.91 6.31
C ALA A 368 -9.46 -14.23 7.21
N GLY A 369 -8.57 -15.00 7.77
CA GLY A 369 -7.52 -14.48 8.65
C GLY A 369 -6.92 -15.52 9.56
N SER A 370 -6.18 -15.06 10.56
CA SER A 370 -5.54 -15.90 11.57
C SER A 370 -5.59 -15.27 12.96
N VAL A 371 -5.50 -16.12 13.98
CA VAL A 371 -5.30 -15.67 15.36
C VAL A 371 -3.98 -14.92 15.47
N GLY A 372 -3.97 -13.80 16.17
CA GLY A 372 -2.79 -12.96 16.32
C GLY A 372 -1.64 -13.66 17.05
N SER A 373 -0.42 -13.48 16.58
CA SER A 373 0.79 -13.98 17.21
C SER A 373 1.17 -13.13 18.43
N ALA A 374 1.50 -13.76 19.55
CA ALA A 374 2.01 -13.04 20.72
C ALA A 374 3.37 -12.37 20.47
N GLY A 375 4.13 -12.86 19.48
CA GLY A 375 5.35 -12.22 18.99
C GLY A 375 5.10 -11.05 18.04
N TYR A 376 3.84 -10.66 17.85
CA TYR A 376 3.36 -9.51 17.08
C TYR A 376 3.33 -9.72 15.56
N VAL A 377 4.27 -10.44 14.96
CA VAL A 377 4.36 -10.66 13.51
C VAL A 377 3.46 -11.83 13.10
N PRO A 378 2.60 -11.69 12.08
CA PRO A 378 1.71 -12.76 11.65
C PRO A 378 2.45 -13.88 10.93
N GLU A 379 1.87 -15.08 10.99
CA GLU A 379 2.32 -16.22 10.20
C GLU A 379 2.23 -15.92 8.69
N GLY A 380 3.23 -16.40 7.96
CA GLY A 380 3.37 -16.13 6.52
C GLY A 380 4.24 -14.91 6.19
N SER A 381 4.59 -14.08 7.17
CA SER A 381 5.62 -13.04 6.98
C SER A 381 7.01 -13.66 6.85
N LEU A 382 7.86 -13.07 5.98
CA LEU A 382 9.27 -13.45 5.83
C LEU A 382 10.05 -13.44 7.15
N PHE A 383 9.64 -12.59 8.08
CA PHE A 383 10.26 -12.41 9.39
C PHE A 383 9.57 -13.17 10.52
N TYR A 384 8.54 -13.97 10.23
CA TYR A 384 7.82 -14.70 11.27
C TYR A 384 8.72 -15.65 12.07
N ASN A 385 8.49 -15.68 13.39
CA ASN A 385 9.14 -16.62 14.29
C ASN A 385 8.12 -17.64 14.81
N ASP A 386 8.30 -18.92 14.47
CA ASP A 386 7.46 -20.02 14.92
C ASP A 386 7.74 -20.48 16.36
N GLN A 387 8.84 -19.98 16.96
CA GLN A 387 9.26 -20.31 18.33
C GLN A 387 8.77 -19.32 19.38
N VAL A 388 7.84 -18.41 19.02
CA VAL A 388 7.19 -17.52 19.99
C VAL A 388 6.28 -18.30 20.93
N VAL A 389 6.08 -17.76 22.14
CA VAL A 389 5.15 -18.35 23.11
C VAL A 389 3.74 -18.31 22.54
N LYS A 390 3.03 -19.44 22.61
CA LYS A 390 1.62 -19.56 22.22
C LYS A 390 0.74 -19.55 23.45
N TYR A 391 -0.32 -18.77 23.38
CA TYR A 391 -1.29 -18.64 24.47
C TYR A 391 -2.64 -19.15 23.97
N ASP A 392 -3.08 -20.26 24.57
CA ASP A 392 -4.36 -20.88 24.26
C ASP A 392 -5.51 -20.19 25.01
N TYR A 393 -6.70 -20.28 24.46
CA TYR A 393 -7.94 -19.88 25.13
C TYR A 393 -8.24 -20.84 26.29
N ASP A 394 -8.20 -20.34 27.52
CA ASP A 394 -8.51 -21.06 28.74
C ASP A 394 -9.27 -20.14 29.71
N PRO A 395 -10.58 -20.00 29.53
CA PRO A 395 -11.39 -19.10 30.35
C PRO A 395 -11.43 -19.51 31.84
N ALA A 396 -11.20 -20.77 32.18
CA ALA A 396 -11.16 -21.23 33.56
C ALA A 396 -9.88 -20.73 34.27
N LYS A 397 -8.75 -20.81 33.58
CA LYS A 397 -7.46 -20.26 34.08
C LYS A 397 -7.57 -18.74 34.24
N ALA A 398 -8.14 -18.06 33.25
CA ALA A 398 -8.34 -16.60 33.26
C ALA A 398 -9.21 -16.17 34.45
N LYS A 399 -10.35 -16.83 34.63
CA LYS A 399 -11.25 -16.57 35.77
C LYS A 399 -10.57 -16.75 37.12
N THR A 400 -9.75 -17.80 37.27
CA THR A 400 -8.99 -18.03 38.50
C THR A 400 -7.98 -16.91 38.75
N ALA A 401 -7.31 -16.40 37.72
CA ALA A 401 -6.32 -15.34 37.83
C ALA A 401 -6.94 -13.98 38.20
N PHE A 402 -8.18 -13.72 37.79
CA PHE A 402 -8.88 -12.47 38.05
C PHE A 402 -9.82 -12.53 39.27
N ASP A 403 -10.03 -13.72 39.86
CA ASP A 403 -10.94 -13.89 40.98
C ASP A 403 -10.56 -12.99 42.15
N GLY A 404 -11.56 -12.29 42.72
CA GLY A 404 -11.41 -11.40 43.87
C GLY A 404 -10.63 -10.12 43.64
N LYS A 405 -10.17 -9.83 42.39
CA LYS A 405 -9.39 -8.64 42.11
C LYS A 405 -10.24 -7.38 41.86
N GLY A 406 -11.53 -7.53 41.52
CA GLY A 406 -12.44 -6.40 41.28
C GLY A 406 -12.01 -5.49 40.16
N LEU A 407 -11.41 -6.04 39.11
CA LEU A 407 -10.91 -5.27 37.98
C LEU A 407 -12.05 -4.71 37.11
N SER A 408 -11.87 -3.48 36.67
CA SER A 408 -12.76 -2.79 35.73
C SER A 408 -11.90 -2.03 34.73
N ILE A 409 -12.29 -2.04 33.44
CA ILE A 409 -11.60 -1.36 32.37
C ILE A 409 -12.55 -0.62 31.46
N LYS A 410 -12.08 0.51 30.89
CA LYS A 410 -12.71 1.20 29.78
C LYS A 410 -12.01 0.83 28.50
N LEU A 411 -12.79 0.28 27.56
CA LEU A 411 -12.32 -0.16 26.27
C LEU A 411 -12.72 0.86 25.18
N LEU A 412 -11.72 1.57 24.68
CA LEU A 412 -11.87 2.55 23.60
C LEU A 412 -11.79 1.83 22.25
N ILE A 413 -12.75 2.11 21.35
CA ILE A 413 -12.80 1.55 19.99
C ILE A 413 -13.18 2.62 18.97
N SER A 414 -13.05 2.31 17.65
CA SER A 414 -13.73 3.09 16.64
C SER A 414 -15.20 2.66 16.50
N ASP A 415 -16.02 3.50 15.89
CA ASP A 415 -17.44 3.23 15.60
C ASP A 415 -17.63 2.37 14.34
N SER A 416 -16.56 1.84 13.75
CA SER A 416 -16.64 0.90 12.63
C SER A 416 -17.34 -0.40 13.04
N ALA A 417 -18.10 -0.99 12.13
CA ALA A 417 -18.81 -2.25 12.39
C ALA A 417 -17.85 -3.40 12.78
N GLY A 418 -16.64 -3.40 12.23
CA GLY A 418 -15.61 -4.37 12.56
C GLY A 418 -15.12 -4.23 14.01
N ASP A 419 -14.74 -3.01 14.43
CA ASP A 419 -14.27 -2.74 15.79
C ASP A 419 -15.37 -3.03 16.81
N ILE A 420 -16.63 -2.66 16.53
CA ILE A 420 -17.78 -2.94 17.40
C ILE A 420 -17.94 -4.46 17.58
N SER A 421 -17.91 -5.24 16.49
CA SER A 421 -18.07 -6.70 16.56
C SER A 421 -16.92 -7.38 17.32
N ILE A 422 -15.68 -6.91 17.13
CA ILE A 422 -14.52 -7.40 17.88
C ILE A 422 -14.69 -7.06 19.36
N ALA A 423 -15.06 -5.81 19.68
CA ALA A 423 -15.23 -5.35 21.05
C ALA A 423 -16.34 -6.09 21.81
N GLU A 424 -17.41 -6.49 21.14
CA GLU A 424 -18.46 -7.31 21.73
C GLU A 424 -17.93 -8.70 22.17
N ILE A 425 -17.12 -9.35 21.34
CA ILE A 425 -16.46 -10.62 21.70
C ILE A 425 -15.52 -10.40 22.88
N VAL A 426 -14.62 -9.44 22.79
CA VAL A 426 -13.64 -9.11 23.85
C VAL A 426 -14.32 -8.79 25.17
N LYS A 427 -15.38 -7.97 25.15
CA LYS A 427 -16.16 -7.63 26.34
C LYS A 427 -16.78 -8.87 26.99
N ASN A 428 -17.47 -9.69 26.21
CA ASN A 428 -18.12 -10.89 26.72
C ASN A 428 -17.12 -11.86 27.36
N ASP A 429 -15.97 -12.03 26.75
CA ASP A 429 -14.91 -12.92 27.23
C ASP A 429 -14.28 -12.40 28.54
N LEU A 430 -13.96 -11.10 28.62
CA LEU A 430 -13.40 -10.48 29.82
C LEU A 430 -14.40 -10.43 30.97
N GLU A 431 -15.69 -10.16 30.71
CA GLU A 431 -16.74 -10.19 31.73
C GLU A 431 -16.96 -11.62 32.26
N ALA A 432 -16.91 -12.63 31.40
CA ALA A 432 -16.96 -14.04 31.81
C ALA A 432 -15.76 -14.45 32.69
N ALA A 433 -14.60 -13.82 32.45
CA ALA A 433 -13.40 -14.00 33.25
C ALA A 433 -13.38 -13.16 34.54
N GLY A 434 -14.33 -12.26 34.78
CA GLY A 434 -14.48 -11.47 36.00
C GLY A 434 -13.94 -10.04 35.95
N ILE A 435 -13.71 -9.49 34.75
CA ILE A 435 -13.32 -8.07 34.53
C ILE A 435 -14.55 -7.32 34.02
N ALA A 436 -14.96 -6.26 34.71
CA ALA A 436 -16.03 -5.38 34.22
C ALA A 436 -15.51 -4.51 33.03
N VAL A 437 -16.29 -4.45 31.92
CA VAL A 437 -15.85 -3.74 30.70
C VAL A 437 -16.89 -2.70 30.27
N GLU A 438 -16.47 -1.44 30.25
CA GLU A 438 -17.22 -0.33 29.67
C GLU A 438 -16.64 -0.01 28.28
N VAL A 439 -17.43 -0.15 27.22
CA VAL A 439 -17.01 0.15 25.85
C VAL A 439 -17.41 1.58 25.48
N THR A 440 -16.47 2.34 24.93
CA THR A 440 -16.72 3.67 24.35
C THR A 440 -16.24 3.71 22.92
N ALA A 441 -17.10 4.18 22.02
CA ALA A 441 -16.84 4.25 20.58
C ALA A 441 -16.85 5.69 20.08
N PHE A 442 -15.89 6.03 19.22
CA PHE A 442 -15.78 7.31 18.54
C PHE A 442 -15.46 7.07 17.07
N ASP A 443 -15.56 8.09 16.22
CA ASP A 443 -15.00 7.99 14.87
C ASP A 443 -13.50 7.67 14.90
N SER A 444 -13.00 7.06 13.84
CA SER A 444 -11.62 6.54 13.81
C SER A 444 -10.56 7.63 14.08
N SER A 445 -10.79 8.86 13.60
CA SER A 445 -9.84 9.96 13.79
C SER A 445 -9.79 10.41 15.26
N THR A 446 -10.95 10.54 15.88
CA THR A 446 -11.07 10.88 17.32
C THR A 446 -10.46 9.78 18.18
N ARG A 447 -10.75 8.48 17.89
CA ARG A 447 -10.17 7.34 18.59
C ARG A 447 -8.64 7.38 18.50
N ASP A 448 -8.09 7.60 17.30
CA ASP A 448 -6.65 7.64 17.08
C ASP A 448 -5.99 8.81 17.82
N GLN A 449 -6.63 9.98 17.85
CA GLN A 449 -6.15 11.11 18.62
C GLN A 449 -6.13 10.80 20.13
N MET A 450 -7.19 10.18 20.67
CA MET A 450 -7.24 9.77 22.08
C MET A 450 -6.14 8.76 22.43
N VAL A 451 -5.87 7.81 21.52
CA VAL A 451 -4.76 6.84 21.70
C VAL A 451 -3.41 7.56 21.72
N ASN A 452 -3.19 8.51 20.81
CA ASN A 452 -1.96 9.30 20.74
C ASN A 452 -1.74 10.17 21.99
N ASP A 453 -2.83 10.73 22.53
CA ASP A 453 -2.80 11.57 23.73
C ASP A 453 -2.70 10.73 25.02
N GLY A 454 -2.80 9.38 24.92
CA GLY A 454 -2.84 8.49 26.07
C GLY A 454 -4.15 8.54 26.84
N ASP A 455 -5.23 9.01 26.21
CA ASP A 455 -6.55 9.14 26.86
C ASP A 455 -7.39 7.88 26.67
N TYR A 456 -6.84 6.74 27.12
CA TYR A 456 -7.50 5.44 27.16
C TYR A 456 -6.97 4.62 28.34
N GLU A 457 -7.73 3.63 28.77
CA GLU A 457 -7.29 2.54 29.68
C GLU A 457 -6.89 1.34 28.84
N PHE A 458 -7.81 0.83 28.03
CA PHE A 458 -7.60 -0.17 26.99
C PHE A 458 -8.12 0.38 25.66
N ALA A 459 -7.50 0.03 24.55
CA ALA A 459 -7.97 0.42 23.22
C ALA A 459 -7.80 -0.70 22.21
N ILE A 460 -8.83 -0.96 21.40
CA ILE A 460 -8.69 -1.79 20.20
C ILE A 460 -8.30 -0.88 19.04
N VAL A 461 -7.17 -1.23 18.41
CA VAL A 461 -6.67 -0.54 17.23
C VAL A 461 -6.28 -1.56 16.16
N GLY A 462 -6.52 -1.19 14.92
CA GLY A 462 -6.10 -1.98 13.76
C GLY A 462 -5.03 -1.25 12.97
N ASN A 463 -4.17 -2.00 12.31
CA ASN A 463 -3.20 -1.44 11.37
C ASN A 463 -2.87 -2.43 10.26
N GLY A 464 -2.80 -1.90 9.04
CA GLY A 464 -2.29 -2.59 7.86
C GLY A 464 -0.78 -2.40 7.71
N GLY A 465 -0.24 -2.91 6.60
CA GLY A 465 1.15 -2.66 6.21
C GLY A 465 2.20 -3.49 6.97
N TRP A 466 1.80 -4.56 7.65
CA TRP A 466 2.71 -5.52 8.28
C TRP A 466 3.79 -6.01 7.34
N GLY A 467 3.37 -6.19 6.15
CA GLY A 467 4.18 -6.69 5.14
C GLY A 467 5.30 -5.73 4.71
N ASN A 468 5.17 -4.41 4.84
CA ASN A 468 6.14 -3.47 4.28
C ASN A 468 7.49 -3.52 4.98
N ASN A 469 7.51 -3.48 6.30
CA ASN A 469 8.74 -3.52 7.08
C ASN A 469 8.43 -3.85 8.54
N PRO A 470 8.11 -5.11 8.87
CA PRO A 470 7.84 -5.52 10.25
C PRO A 470 8.91 -5.08 11.26
N PRO A 471 10.23 -5.15 10.93
CA PRO A 471 11.27 -4.65 11.81
C PRO A 471 11.13 -3.19 12.20
N THR A 472 10.83 -2.31 11.26
CA THR A 472 10.61 -0.88 11.52
C THR A 472 9.35 -0.63 12.33
N TYR A 473 8.27 -1.38 12.05
CA TYR A 473 7.04 -1.32 12.85
C TYR A 473 7.30 -1.71 14.31
N MET A 474 7.98 -2.81 14.56
CA MET A 474 8.28 -3.23 15.93
C MET A 474 9.20 -2.25 16.65
N ARG A 475 10.15 -1.63 15.97
CA ARG A 475 10.93 -0.52 16.54
C ARG A 475 10.03 0.62 16.98
N THR A 476 9.11 1.06 16.12
CA THR A 476 8.20 2.16 16.42
C THR A 476 7.30 1.85 17.63
N ILE A 477 6.84 0.61 17.76
CA ILE A 477 5.89 0.19 18.79
C ILE A 477 6.60 -0.11 20.13
N PHE A 478 7.75 -0.76 20.10
CA PHE A 478 8.35 -1.36 21.29
C PHE A 478 9.60 -0.66 21.81
N SER A 479 10.26 0.17 21.00
CA SER A 479 11.41 0.93 21.49
C SER A 479 11.00 2.11 22.36
N ASP A 480 11.56 2.22 23.56
CA ASP A 480 11.35 3.37 24.44
C ASP A 480 11.89 4.68 23.87
N LYS A 481 12.80 4.61 22.88
CA LYS A 481 13.31 5.77 22.16
C LYS A 481 12.33 6.30 21.12
N SER A 482 11.46 5.44 20.60
CA SER A 482 10.49 5.74 19.54
C SER A 482 9.08 5.97 20.07
N LYS A 483 8.72 5.33 21.21
CA LYS A 483 7.38 5.44 21.78
C LYS A 483 7.06 6.84 22.27
N ASN A 484 5.88 7.32 21.95
CA ASN A 484 5.15 8.43 22.59
C ASN A 484 5.95 9.64 23.09
N LYS A 485 7.20 9.79 22.70
CA LYS A 485 8.01 10.95 23.06
C LYS A 485 7.88 12.01 21.97
N GLY A 486 6.75 12.72 22.04
CA GLY A 486 6.58 13.96 21.31
C GLY A 486 6.49 13.81 19.80
N GLY A 487 5.36 13.34 19.28
CA GLY A 487 5.00 13.60 17.91
C GLY A 487 5.07 12.48 16.92
N ASN A 488 5.14 11.22 17.35
CA ASN A 488 4.80 10.12 16.44
C ASN A 488 3.39 9.58 16.78
N PRO A 489 2.34 10.14 16.15
CA PRO A 489 0.95 9.78 16.43
C PRO A 489 0.61 8.32 16.12
N HIS A 490 1.46 7.62 15.38
CA HIS A 490 1.22 6.24 14.94
C HIS A 490 2.06 5.20 15.68
N SER A 491 2.73 5.56 16.77
CA SER A 491 3.48 4.56 17.55
C SER A 491 2.57 3.50 18.18
N MET A 492 1.25 3.80 18.39
CA MET A 492 0.25 2.85 18.87
C MET A 492 0.82 1.72 19.73
N GLY A 493 1.83 2.08 20.54
CA GLY A 493 2.55 1.19 21.43
C GLY A 493 2.01 1.29 22.85
N PRO A 494 2.41 0.39 23.74
CA PRO A 494 1.97 0.40 25.14
C PRO A 494 2.54 1.61 25.88
N ILE A 495 1.67 2.42 26.50
CA ILE A 495 2.07 3.56 27.34
C ILE A 495 2.40 3.05 28.75
N GLY A 496 3.48 3.57 29.36
CA GLY A 496 3.88 3.21 30.72
C GLY A 496 4.51 1.83 30.86
N TYR A 497 4.79 1.13 29.76
CA TYR A 497 5.55 -0.11 29.73
C TYR A 497 6.95 0.15 29.17
N SER A 498 7.97 -0.39 29.83
CA SER A 498 9.37 -0.32 29.42
C SER A 498 10.07 -1.64 29.63
N ASN A 499 10.92 -2.02 28.65
CA ASN A 499 11.82 -3.16 28.76
C ASN A 499 13.09 -2.83 27.97
N GLU A 500 14.24 -2.79 28.67
CA GLU A 500 15.53 -2.38 28.08
C GLU A 500 16.00 -3.35 26.99
N GLU A 501 15.77 -4.66 27.15
CA GLU A 501 16.20 -5.67 26.18
C GLU A 501 15.35 -5.61 24.91
N ILE A 502 14.02 -5.45 25.06
CA ILE A 502 13.11 -5.19 23.93
C ILE A 502 13.55 -3.93 23.19
N THR A 503 13.78 -2.83 23.91
CA THR A 503 14.24 -1.56 23.32
C THR A 503 15.56 -1.75 22.57
N LYS A 504 16.52 -2.45 23.18
CA LYS A 504 17.83 -2.69 22.58
C LYS A 504 17.71 -3.49 21.28
N LEU A 505 17.02 -4.62 21.29
CA LEU A 505 16.82 -5.44 20.08
C LEU A 505 16.05 -4.68 18.99
N ALA A 506 15.02 -3.91 19.37
CA ALA A 506 14.24 -3.12 18.43
C ALA A 506 15.05 -2.01 17.76
N GLU A 507 16.03 -1.42 18.45
CA GLU A 507 16.91 -0.40 17.89
C GLU A 507 18.08 -1.01 17.10
N ASP A 508 18.79 -1.97 17.67
CA ASP A 508 20.03 -2.50 17.08
C ASP A 508 19.79 -3.19 15.73
N GLN A 509 18.64 -3.87 15.54
CA GLN A 509 18.32 -4.55 14.30
C GLN A 509 18.18 -3.60 13.10
N VAL A 510 17.96 -2.32 13.32
CA VAL A 510 17.87 -1.32 12.24
C VAL A 510 19.22 -1.09 11.59
N TYR A 511 20.30 -1.21 12.37
CA TYR A 511 21.69 -0.99 11.92
C TYR A 511 22.37 -2.26 11.43
N GLU A 512 21.73 -3.43 11.59
CA GLU A 512 22.25 -4.69 11.07
C GLU A 512 21.95 -4.80 9.56
N VAL A 513 23.00 -4.76 8.75
CA VAL A 513 22.89 -4.78 7.28
C VAL A 513 22.95 -6.20 6.71
N ASP A 514 23.48 -7.17 7.46
CA ASP A 514 23.39 -8.59 7.07
C ASP A 514 21.98 -9.09 7.29
N PHE A 515 21.35 -9.53 6.21
CA PHE A 515 19.94 -9.92 6.22
C PHE A 515 19.64 -11.08 7.19
N GLU A 516 20.48 -12.10 7.23
CA GLU A 516 20.25 -13.26 8.10
C GLU A 516 20.53 -12.93 9.57
N ALA A 517 21.55 -12.14 9.85
CA ALA A 517 21.81 -11.63 11.20
C ALA A 517 20.66 -10.75 11.70
N ARG A 518 20.18 -9.81 10.87
CA ARG A 518 19.00 -8.98 11.16
C ARG A 518 17.76 -9.82 11.43
N LYS A 519 17.52 -10.81 10.57
CA LYS A 519 16.38 -11.73 10.71
C LYS A 519 16.42 -12.50 12.02
N GLN A 520 17.62 -12.91 12.47
CA GLN A 520 17.79 -13.59 13.77
C GLN A 520 17.52 -12.62 14.91
N MET A 521 18.09 -11.42 14.92
CA MET A 521 17.83 -10.40 15.94
C MET A 521 16.33 -10.09 16.04
N PHE A 522 15.66 -10.05 14.90
CA PHE A 522 14.24 -9.78 14.84
C PHE A 522 13.39 -10.96 15.35
N LYS A 523 13.85 -12.21 15.16
CA LYS A 523 13.23 -13.39 15.79
C LYS A 523 13.40 -13.38 17.30
N ASP A 524 14.57 -12.98 17.79
CA ASP A 524 14.84 -12.87 19.23
C ASP A 524 13.93 -11.78 19.86
N LEU A 525 13.75 -10.65 19.18
CA LEU A 525 12.80 -9.61 19.57
C LEU A 525 11.36 -10.15 19.67
N GLN A 526 10.88 -10.88 18.64
CA GLN A 526 9.54 -11.49 18.66
C GLN A 526 9.37 -12.46 19.81
N LYS A 527 10.38 -13.28 20.08
CA LYS A 527 10.35 -14.22 21.21
C LYS A 527 10.19 -13.47 22.53
N LEU A 528 11.01 -12.47 22.77
CA LEU A 528 10.95 -11.66 23.99
C LEU A 528 9.62 -10.90 24.11
N VAL A 529 9.12 -10.33 23.04
CA VAL A 529 7.79 -9.68 23.01
C VAL A 529 6.69 -10.69 23.34
N SER A 530 6.81 -11.94 22.89
CA SER A 530 5.82 -12.98 23.21
C SER A 530 5.89 -13.45 24.65
N GLU A 531 7.05 -13.42 25.29
CA GLU A 531 7.25 -13.75 26.70
C GLU A 531 6.71 -12.65 27.61
N GLU A 532 6.91 -11.39 27.23
CA GLU A 532 6.55 -10.20 28.02
C GLU A 532 5.13 -9.68 27.76
N ILE A 533 4.56 -9.92 26.61
CA ILE A 533 3.19 -9.56 26.22
C ILE A 533 2.85 -8.08 26.52
N PRO A 534 3.59 -7.11 26.01
CA PRO A 534 3.28 -5.70 26.27
C PRO A 534 2.02 -5.22 25.54
N VAL A 535 1.56 -5.98 24.53
CA VAL A 535 0.36 -5.73 23.71
C VAL A 535 -0.34 -7.06 23.48
N ILE A 536 -1.67 -7.07 23.48
CA ILE A 536 -2.46 -8.27 23.16
C ILE A 536 -2.80 -8.23 21.66
N VAL A 537 -2.19 -9.09 20.84
CA VAL A 537 -2.55 -9.23 19.44
C VAL A 537 -3.77 -10.12 19.32
N LEU A 538 -4.87 -9.56 18.81
CA LEU A 538 -6.17 -10.24 18.75
C LEU A 538 -6.22 -11.17 17.54
N ALA A 539 -6.20 -10.63 16.35
CA ALA A 539 -6.31 -11.39 15.12
C ALA A 539 -5.76 -10.59 13.93
N ASN A 540 -5.44 -11.29 12.84
CA ASN A 540 -5.05 -10.70 11.57
C ASN A 540 -6.08 -11.08 10.52
N GLN A 541 -6.57 -10.09 9.78
CA GLN A 541 -7.51 -10.24 8.68
C GLN A 541 -6.77 -10.37 7.37
N SER A 542 -7.23 -11.26 6.49
CA SER A 542 -6.80 -11.34 5.10
C SER A 542 -7.74 -10.56 4.20
N SER A 543 -7.22 -9.96 3.14
CA SER A 543 -8.00 -9.32 2.08
C SER A 543 -7.86 -10.06 0.76
N TYR A 544 -8.82 -9.88 -0.13
CA TYR A 544 -8.87 -10.55 -1.42
C TYR A 544 -9.02 -9.55 -2.55
N SER A 545 -8.33 -9.80 -3.65
CA SER A 545 -8.54 -9.12 -4.93
C SER A 545 -8.84 -10.14 -6.01
N MET A 546 -9.65 -9.78 -6.99
CA MET A 546 -9.90 -10.58 -8.17
C MET A 546 -9.69 -9.77 -9.45
N PHE A 547 -9.27 -10.42 -10.53
CA PHE A 547 -8.96 -9.80 -11.80
C PHE A 547 -9.34 -10.71 -12.97
N ARG A 548 -9.57 -10.11 -14.14
CA ARG A 548 -9.85 -10.81 -15.39
C ARG A 548 -8.58 -11.44 -15.94
N LYS A 549 -8.35 -12.69 -15.57
CA LYS A 549 -7.16 -13.44 -15.93
C LYS A 549 -7.09 -13.75 -17.43
N ASP A 550 -8.22 -13.94 -18.08
CA ASP A 550 -8.35 -14.17 -19.51
C ASP A 550 -7.99 -12.92 -20.33
N TYR A 551 -8.11 -11.72 -19.74
CA TYR A 551 -7.77 -10.45 -20.36
C TYR A 551 -6.33 -10.04 -20.03
N TYR A 552 -5.94 -10.07 -18.74
CA TYR A 552 -4.61 -9.70 -18.28
C TYR A 552 -4.22 -10.43 -17.00
N ASP A 553 -3.05 -11.13 -17.02
CA ASP A 553 -2.52 -11.91 -15.88
C ASP A 553 -1.13 -11.43 -15.39
N GLY A 554 -0.69 -10.23 -15.80
CA GLY A 554 0.60 -9.65 -15.43
C GLY A 554 0.66 -9.03 -14.04
N TRP A 555 -0.41 -9.13 -13.24
CA TRP A 555 -0.47 -8.55 -11.90
C TRP A 555 0.56 -9.16 -10.94
N MET A 556 1.17 -8.32 -10.11
CA MET A 556 1.99 -8.77 -8.97
C MET A 556 1.11 -9.48 -7.94
N LYS A 557 1.35 -10.77 -7.72
CA LYS A 557 0.50 -11.62 -6.86
C LYS A 557 1.11 -11.91 -5.49
N THR A 558 2.42 -11.81 -5.39
CA THR A 558 3.20 -12.31 -4.24
C THR A 558 3.87 -11.22 -3.43
N TYR A 559 3.95 -10.00 -3.95
CA TYR A 559 4.53 -8.90 -3.19
C TYR A 559 3.59 -8.48 -2.06
N ALA A 560 3.95 -8.85 -0.83
CA ALA A 560 3.09 -8.80 0.34
C ALA A 560 2.69 -7.37 0.78
N TYR A 561 3.24 -6.32 0.17
CA TYR A 561 3.28 -5.01 0.80
C TYR A 561 2.55 -3.92 0.04
N GLN A 562 2.22 -4.17 -1.18
CA GLN A 562 1.42 -3.26 -1.98
C GLN A 562 0.23 -4.02 -2.53
N GLN A 563 -0.89 -3.34 -2.65
CA GLN A 563 -2.01 -3.89 -3.38
C GLN A 563 -1.56 -4.19 -4.81
N THR A 564 -2.07 -5.26 -5.37
CA THR A 564 -1.69 -5.78 -6.69
C THR A 564 -1.71 -4.67 -7.76
N GLU A 565 -2.74 -3.83 -7.73
CA GLU A 565 -2.95 -2.70 -8.63
C GLU A 565 -2.12 -1.44 -8.27
N GLN A 566 -1.42 -1.44 -7.15
CA GLN A 566 -0.56 -0.32 -6.72
C GLN A 566 0.92 -0.57 -6.98
N ASN A 567 1.30 -1.79 -7.35
CA ASN A 567 2.67 -2.11 -7.70
C ASN A 567 2.93 -1.80 -9.18
N ARG A 568 3.93 -0.98 -9.47
CA ARG A 568 4.29 -0.60 -10.86
C ARG A 568 4.65 -1.78 -11.74
N LEU A 569 5.24 -2.82 -11.16
CA LEU A 569 5.57 -4.04 -11.89
C LEU A 569 4.34 -4.77 -12.44
N SER A 570 3.15 -4.50 -11.84
CA SER A 570 1.87 -5.00 -12.35
C SER A 570 1.48 -4.41 -13.72
N PHE A 571 2.13 -3.35 -14.15
CA PHE A 571 1.84 -2.66 -15.42
C PHE A 571 2.98 -2.83 -16.43
N MET A 572 3.90 -3.77 -16.19
CA MET A 572 5.02 -4.06 -17.08
C MET A 572 4.86 -5.46 -17.69
N SER A 573 5.20 -5.60 -18.96
CA SER A 573 5.30 -6.91 -19.62
C SER A 573 6.40 -7.76 -18.97
N ARG A 574 6.13 -9.02 -18.73
CA ARG A 574 7.03 -9.98 -18.08
C ARG A 574 7.53 -11.03 -19.06
#